data_d6208b56ded503c1729a9346f2e1374d
#
_entry.id   d6208b56ded503c1729a9346f2e1374d
#
_cell.length_a   1.000
_cell.length_b   1.000
_cell.length_c   1.000
_cell.angle_alpha   90.00
_cell.angle_beta   90.00
_cell.angle_gamma   90.00
#
_symmetry.space_group_name_H-M   'P 1'
#
loop_
_entity.id
_entity.type
_entity.pdbx_description
1 polymer ?
#
loop_
_entity_poly.entity_id
_entity_poly.type
_entity_poly.pdbx_seq_one_letter_code
_entity_poly.pdbx_strand_id
1 'polypeptide(L)'
;VMLGLPVEKPNKNEFDLDYVGIKASQFSFNRLQKADPVLGVDMASTGEVGCLGDDVSEAVLTSMLAVGQRVPEKNILLSTGTPKQKVAMLDAAKMLATKGYNLFATGGTHRFLAENGIPSTKVYWPSEKGEPQALKMLHEKQIDMVVNIPRDLSAGELDNGYKIRRAAIDLNIPLITNARLASAFIQAFCTSVSYTHLRAHETR
;
A
#
# COMPACT_ATOMS: atom_id res chain seq x y z
N VAL A 1 16.08 38.29 -1.28
CA VAL A 1 15.51 38.93 -2.47
C VAL A 1 14.44 39.94 -2.03
N MET A 2 13.38 39.54 -1.35
CA MET A 2 12.28 40.46 -0.94
C MET A 2 12.76 41.57 0.02
N LEU A 3 13.78 41.34 0.81
CA LEU A 3 14.39 42.30 1.73
C LEU A 3 15.62 43.02 1.13
N GLY A 4 15.90 42.85 -0.17
CA GLY A 4 17.07 43.42 -0.83
C GLY A 4 18.42 42.81 -0.42
N LEU A 5 18.41 41.72 0.36
CA LEU A 5 19.62 41.04 0.75
C LEU A 5 20.15 40.15 -0.40
N PRO A 6 21.48 40.04 -0.59
CA PRO A 6 22.06 39.17 -1.57
C PRO A 6 21.75 37.71 -1.23
N VAL A 7 21.41 36.92 -2.23
CA VAL A 7 21.21 35.46 -2.10
C VAL A 7 22.42 34.77 -2.71
N GLU A 8 23.08 33.95 -1.93
CA GLU A 8 24.14 33.10 -2.44
C GLU A 8 23.58 32.08 -3.46
N LYS A 9 24.26 31.95 -4.58
CA LYS A 9 23.90 30.92 -5.56
C LYS A 9 24.21 29.54 -4.95
N PRO A 10 23.28 28.58 -5.02
CA PRO A 10 23.58 27.24 -4.55
C PRO A 10 24.71 26.64 -5.37
N ASN A 11 25.64 25.95 -4.71
CA ASN A 11 26.77 25.27 -5.35
C ASN A 11 26.39 23.98 -6.10
N LYS A 12 25.19 23.46 -5.81
CA LYS A 12 24.62 22.26 -6.43
C LYS A 12 23.32 22.63 -7.14
N ASN A 13 23.01 21.94 -8.22
CA ASN A 13 21.69 22.00 -8.85
C ASN A 13 20.82 20.83 -8.34
N GLU A 14 19.55 20.80 -8.75
CA GLU A 14 18.58 19.78 -8.32
C GLU A 14 18.94 18.34 -8.77
N PHE A 15 19.85 18.19 -9.74
CA PHE A 15 20.33 16.89 -10.23
C PHE A 15 21.60 16.40 -9.50
N ASP A 16 22.21 17.26 -8.68
CA ASP A 16 23.42 16.94 -7.92
C ASP A 16 23.14 16.60 -6.45
N LEU A 17 21.86 16.32 -6.14
CA LEU A 17 21.43 15.97 -4.79
C LEU A 17 21.82 14.52 -4.47
N ASP A 18 22.33 14.30 -3.26
CA ASP A 18 22.75 13.02 -2.72
C ASP A 18 21.68 12.36 -1.84
N TYR A 19 20.42 12.75 -2.01
CA TYR A 19 19.25 12.20 -1.32
C TYR A 19 18.05 12.10 -2.25
N VAL A 20 17.07 11.30 -1.87
CA VAL A 20 15.79 11.15 -2.56
C VAL A 20 14.69 11.83 -1.74
N GLY A 21 13.94 12.72 -2.37
CA GLY A 21 12.76 13.35 -1.76
C GLY A 21 11.47 12.72 -2.25
N ILE A 22 10.59 12.32 -1.35
CA ILE A 22 9.24 11.82 -1.66
C ILE A 22 8.21 12.64 -0.92
N LYS A 23 7.16 13.04 -1.66
CA LYS A 23 5.97 13.67 -1.11
C LYS A 23 4.84 12.65 -1.09
N ALA A 24 4.32 12.33 0.09
CA ALA A 24 3.16 11.47 0.27
C ALA A 24 1.95 12.30 0.73
N SER A 25 0.79 12.05 0.11
CA SER A 25 -0.47 12.68 0.48
C SER A 25 -1.21 11.83 1.50
N GLN A 26 -1.87 12.50 2.46
CA GLN A 26 -2.75 11.87 3.43
C GLN A 26 -4.21 12.11 3.06
N PHE A 27 -5.04 11.09 3.28
CA PHE A 27 -6.49 11.12 3.02
C PHE A 27 -7.25 10.65 4.24
N SER A 28 -8.17 11.48 4.74
CA SER A 28 -8.96 11.19 5.94
C SER A 28 -10.23 10.40 5.61
N PHE A 29 -10.12 9.28 4.88
CA PHE A 29 -11.27 8.45 4.52
C PHE A 29 -12.02 7.86 5.72
N ASN A 30 -11.38 7.72 6.87
CA ASN A 30 -12.00 7.32 8.12
C ASN A 30 -13.05 8.34 8.62
N ARG A 31 -12.95 9.61 8.23
CA ARG A 31 -13.93 10.66 8.54
C ARG A 31 -15.00 10.79 7.47
N LEU A 32 -14.79 10.25 6.29
CA LEU A 32 -15.72 10.30 5.16
C LEU A 32 -16.50 8.99 5.09
N GLN A 33 -17.59 8.91 5.82
CA GLN A 33 -18.44 7.73 5.82
C GLN A 33 -18.92 7.40 4.40
N LYS A 34 -18.91 6.12 4.05
CA LYS A 34 -19.34 5.58 2.74
C LYS A 34 -18.52 6.05 1.52
N ALA A 35 -17.51 6.90 1.65
CA ALA A 35 -16.63 7.22 0.54
C ALA A 35 -15.80 6.00 0.14
N ASP A 36 -15.67 5.75 -1.16
CA ASP A 36 -14.75 4.72 -1.66
C ASP A 36 -13.33 5.27 -1.60
N PRO A 37 -12.39 4.59 -0.91
CA PRO A 37 -11.02 5.07 -0.77
C PRO A 37 -10.14 4.81 -2.02
N VAL A 38 -10.71 4.62 -3.19
CA VAL A 38 -9.98 4.60 -4.46
C VAL A 38 -9.56 6.02 -4.82
N LEU A 39 -8.26 6.24 -4.92
CA LEU A 39 -7.71 7.53 -5.30
C LEU A 39 -7.78 7.74 -6.81
N GLY A 40 -8.32 8.87 -7.22
CA GLY A 40 -8.37 9.35 -8.60
C GLY A 40 -7.41 10.51 -8.86
N VAL A 41 -7.70 11.30 -9.87
CA VAL A 41 -6.91 12.47 -10.30
C VAL A 41 -7.39 13.75 -9.58
N ASP A 42 -7.93 13.63 -8.38
CA ASP A 42 -8.47 14.74 -7.61
C ASP A 42 -7.52 15.18 -6.50
N MET A 43 -7.49 16.47 -6.22
CA MET A 43 -6.81 17.04 -5.07
C MET A 43 -7.72 16.98 -3.83
N ALA A 44 -7.95 15.75 -3.34
CA ALA A 44 -8.78 15.48 -2.17
C ALA A 44 -7.95 15.16 -0.91
N SER A 45 -6.65 15.43 -0.94
CA SER A 45 -5.76 15.20 0.20
C SER A 45 -6.08 16.15 1.35
N THR A 46 -6.02 15.64 2.58
CA THR A 46 -6.25 16.40 3.81
C THR A 46 -4.95 16.86 4.48
N GLY A 47 -3.83 16.49 3.92
CA GLY A 47 -2.49 16.85 4.34
C GLY A 47 -1.46 16.15 3.46
N GLU A 48 -0.21 16.49 3.65
CA GLU A 48 0.89 15.90 2.91
C GLU A 48 2.20 15.97 3.71
N VAL A 49 3.08 15.03 3.46
CA VAL A 49 4.37 14.89 4.11
C VAL A 49 5.47 14.86 3.04
N GLY A 50 6.54 15.60 3.26
CA GLY A 50 7.79 15.46 2.50
C GLY A 50 8.81 14.69 3.35
N CYS A 51 9.34 13.61 2.81
CA CYS A 51 10.38 12.80 3.45
C CYS A 51 11.62 12.74 2.57
N LEU A 52 12.78 12.71 3.20
CA LEU A 52 14.07 12.49 2.55
C LEU A 52 14.61 11.12 2.96
N GLY A 53 15.35 10.49 2.07
CA GLY A 53 16.04 9.23 2.33
C GLY A 53 17.31 9.14 1.49
N ASP A 54 18.22 8.27 1.89
CA ASP A 54 19.46 8.03 1.15
C ASP A 54 19.17 7.31 -0.17
N ASP A 55 18.10 6.54 -0.23
CA ASP A 55 17.61 5.88 -1.43
C ASP A 55 16.07 5.95 -1.56
N VAL A 56 15.56 5.46 -2.69
CA VAL A 56 14.11 5.45 -2.98
C VAL A 56 13.34 4.59 -1.97
N SER A 57 13.88 3.46 -1.55
CA SER A 57 13.21 2.54 -0.62
C SER A 57 13.04 3.17 0.76
N GLU A 58 14.07 3.82 1.27
CA GLU A 58 14.02 4.53 2.54
C GLU A 58 13.03 5.69 2.49
N ALA A 59 13.12 6.52 1.45
CA ALA A 59 12.22 7.67 1.29
C ALA A 59 10.74 7.24 1.14
N VAL A 60 10.46 6.14 0.40
CA VAL A 60 9.11 5.55 0.28
C VAL A 60 8.64 5.03 1.63
N LEU A 61 9.46 4.24 2.32
CA LEU A 61 9.08 3.65 3.60
C LEU A 61 8.75 4.73 4.62
N THR A 62 9.64 5.69 4.81
CA THR A 62 9.47 6.79 5.76
C THR A 62 8.23 7.63 5.43
N SER A 63 8.00 7.96 4.15
CA SER A 63 6.84 8.75 3.74
C SER A 63 5.52 7.99 3.95
N MET A 64 5.48 6.70 3.66
CA MET A 64 4.28 5.88 3.86
C MET A 64 3.95 5.69 5.35
N LEU A 65 4.95 5.48 6.20
CA LEU A 65 4.77 5.42 7.65
C LEU A 65 4.27 6.77 8.21
N ALA A 66 4.82 7.89 7.74
CA ALA A 66 4.43 9.22 8.17
C ALA A 66 2.98 9.59 7.82
N VAL A 67 2.40 9.03 6.75
CA VAL A 67 0.97 9.19 6.42
C VAL A 67 0.07 8.11 7.02
N GLY A 68 0.57 7.33 7.98
CA GLY A 68 -0.22 6.39 8.78
C GLY A 68 -0.32 4.97 8.20
N GLN A 69 0.42 4.65 7.14
CA GLN A 69 0.58 3.25 6.74
C GLN A 69 1.45 2.51 7.76
N ARG A 70 1.25 1.20 7.87
CA ARG A 70 2.03 0.35 8.77
C ARG A 70 2.58 -0.83 7.99
N VAL A 71 3.76 -1.29 8.36
CA VAL A 71 4.29 -2.55 7.83
C VAL A 71 3.46 -3.70 8.40
N PRO A 72 2.96 -4.62 7.56
CA PRO A 72 2.18 -5.76 8.02
C PRO A 72 3.03 -6.68 8.90
N GLU A 73 2.39 -7.33 9.88
CA GLU A 73 3.08 -8.30 10.72
C GLU A 73 3.27 -9.63 10.02
N LYS A 74 2.20 -10.17 9.42
CA LYS A 74 2.21 -11.53 8.83
C LYS A 74 1.25 -11.74 7.67
N ASN A 75 0.04 -11.21 7.72
CA ASN A 75 -1.08 -11.59 6.85
C ASN A 75 -1.48 -10.47 5.90
N ILE A 76 -1.39 -10.73 4.60
CA ILE A 76 -1.65 -9.72 3.56
C ILE A 76 -2.75 -10.23 2.63
N LEU A 77 -3.79 -9.41 2.43
CA LEU A 77 -4.85 -9.68 1.46
C LEU A 77 -4.54 -8.98 0.13
N LEU A 78 -4.45 -9.77 -0.94
CA LEU A 78 -4.19 -9.32 -2.29
C LEU A 78 -5.43 -9.51 -3.18
N SER A 79 -5.90 -8.42 -3.76
CA SER A 79 -6.98 -8.41 -4.75
C SER A 79 -6.61 -7.46 -5.88
N THR A 80 -6.00 -7.99 -6.93
CA THR A 80 -5.49 -7.21 -8.07
C THR A 80 -6.37 -7.41 -9.30
N GLY A 81 -6.75 -6.32 -9.94
CA GLY A 81 -7.73 -6.30 -11.00
C GLY A 81 -7.24 -6.87 -12.33
N THR A 82 -6.65 -6.03 -13.19
CA THR A 82 -6.27 -6.38 -14.56
C THR A 82 -5.02 -7.27 -14.64
N PRO A 83 -4.81 -8.04 -15.73
CA PRO A 83 -3.57 -8.78 -15.94
C PRO A 83 -2.31 -7.91 -15.83
N LYS A 84 -2.34 -6.70 -16.37
CA LYS A 84 -1.23 -5.74 -16.28
C LYS A 84 -0.89 -5.38 -14.83
N GLN A 85 -1.90 -5.17 -13.99
CA GLN A 85 -1.72 -4.89 -12.56
C GLN A 85 -1.19 -6.10 -11.79
N LYS A 86 -1.64 -7.31 -12.15
CA LYS A 86 -1.11 -8.55 -11.58
C LYS A 86 0.37 -8.74 -11.87
N VAL A 87 0.77 -8.52 -13.13
CA VAL A 87 2.19 -8.57 -13.53
C VAL A 87 3.02 -7.52 -12.77
N ALA A 88 2.51 -6.29 -12.63
CA ALA A 88 3.20 -5.24 -11.88
C ALA A 88 3.39 -5.57 -10.38
N MET A 89 2.58 -6.48 -9.83
CA MET A 89 2.68 -6.92 -8.43
C MET A 89 3.46 -8.22 -8.25
N LEU A 90 3.87 -8.88 -9.35
CA LEU A 90 4.43 -10.24 -9.28
C LEU A 90 5.71 -10.31 -8.44
N ASP A 91 6.66 -9.41 -8.66
CA ASP A 91 7.93 -9.42 -7.93
C ASP A 91 7.73 -9.06 -6.45
N ALA A 92 6.83 -8.11 -6.17
CA ALA A 92 6.44 -7.80 -4.79
C ALA A 92 5.80 -9.00 -4.08
N ALA A 93 4.92 -9.73 -4.76
CA ALA A 93 4.30 -10.94 -4.20
C ALA A 93 5.32 -12.07 -3.94
N LYS A 94 6.28 -12.26 -4.85
CA LYS A 94 7.41 -13.19 -4.64
C LYS A 94 8.23 -12.81 -3.43
N MET A 95 8.55 -11.52 -3.31
CA MET A 95 9.33 -11.00 -2.18
C MET A 95 8.61 -11.22 -0.85
N LEU A 96 7.30 -10.95 -0.78
CA LEU A 96 6.49 -11.22 0.41
C LEU A 96 6.52 -12.72 0.78
N ALA A 97 6.31 -13.61 -0.17
CA ALA A 97 6.35 -15.06 0.07
C ALA A 97 7.74 -15.50 0.57
N THR A 98 8.82 -14.99 -0.03
CA THR A 98 10.21 -15.27 0.40
C THR A 98 10.49 -14.78 1.82
N LYS A 99 9.90 -13.66 2.23
CA LYS A 99 10.00 -13.10 3.59
C LYS A 99 9.09 -13.79 4.62
N GLY A 100 8.30 -14.79 4.21
CA GLY A 100 7.46 -15.59 5.08
C GLY A 100 6.09 -14.97 5.42
N TYR A 101 5.64 -13.99 4.65
CA TYR A 101 4.27 -13.46 4.79
C TYR A 101 3.25 -14.48 4.28
N ASN A 102 2.12 -14.56 4.97
CA ASN A 102 0.96 -15.33 4.50
C ASN A 102 0.17 -14.48 3.50
N LEU A 103 0.01 -14.98 2.30
CA LEU A 103 -0.73 -14.32 1.25
C LEU A 103 -2.14 -14.90 1.15
N PHE A 104 -3.14 -14.05 1.33
CA PHE A 104 -4.54 -14.33 1.06
C PHE A 104 -4.93 -13.62 -0.23
N ALA A 105 -5.61 -14.31 -1.15
CA ALA A 105 -5.88 -13.73 -2.44
C ALA A 105 -7.28 -14.07 -2.97
N THR A 106 -7.97 -13.09 -3.56
CA THR A 106 -9.24 -13.31 -4.25
C THR A 106 -9.04 -14.18 -5.50
N GLY A 107 -10.06 -14.92 -5.91
CA GLY A 107 -9.98 -16.02 -6.88
C GLY A 107 -9.12 -15.77 -8.11
N GLY A 108 -9.28 -14.65 -8.80
CA GLY A 108 -8.48 -14.32 -9.98
C GLY A 108 -7.01 -13.98 -9.66
N THR A 109 -6.75 -13.39 -8.50
CA THR A 109 -5.38 -13.11 -8.03
C THR A 109 -4.72 -14.39 -7.53
N HIS A 110 -5.43 -15.20 -6.75
CA HIS A 110 -4.94 -16.51 -6.29
C HIS A 110 -4.49 -17.40 -7.45
N ARG A 111 -5.33 -17.52 -8.50
CA ARG A 111 -4.98 -18.31 -9.70
C ARG A 111 -3.67 -17.81 -10.33
N PHE A 112 -3.56 -16.49 -10.52
CA PHE A 112 -2.36 -15.89 -11.11
C PHE A 112 -1.11 -16.15 -10.24
N LEU A 113 -1.21 -16.05 -8.93
CA LEU A 113 -0.10 -16.35 -8.02
C LEU A 113 0.32 -17.82 -8.11
N ALA A 114 -0.66 -18.74 -8.12
CA ALA A 114 -0.41 -20.18 -8.25
C ALA A 114 0.29 -20.52 -9.57
N GLU A 115 -0.16 -19.95 -10.70
CA GLU A 115 0.48 -20.11 -12.02
C GLU A 115 1.93 -19.62 -12.04
N ASN A 116 2.31 -18.71 -11.14
CA ASN A 116 3.68 -18.21 -10.98
C ASN A 116 4.44 -18.82 -9.79
N GLY A 117 3.94 -19.92 -9.22
CA GLY A 117 4.60 -20.66 -8.14
C GLY A 117 4.62 -19.93 -6.79
N ILE A 118 3.74 -18.94 -6.58
CA ILE A 118 3.65 -18.20 -5.33
C ILE A 118 2.53 -18.78 -4.47
N PRO A 119 2.85 -19.31 -3.27
CA PRO A 119 1.84 -19.85 -2.37
C PRO A 119 0.89 -18.77 -1.87
N SER A 120 -0.40 -19.05 -1.88
CA SER A 120 -1.43 -18.17 -1.34
C SER A 120 -2.66 -18.97 -0.94
N THR A 121 -3.44 -18.45 0.00
CA THR A 121 -4.74 -18.99 0.38
C THR A 121 -5.83 -18.25 -0.37
N LYS A 122 -6.69 -18.99 -1.10
CA LYS A 122 -7.84 -18.39 -1.76
C LYS A 122 -8.83 -17.86 -0.73
N VAL A 123 -9.31 -16.63 -0.93
CA VAL A 123 -10.41 -16.05 -0.19
C VAL A 123 -11.56 -15.70 -1.13
N TYR A 124 -12.76 -15.68 -0.58
CA TYR A 124 -13.97 -15.43 -1.32
C TYR A 124 -14.45 -13.99 -1.15
N TRP A 125 -15.03 -13.45 -2.22
CA TRP A 125 -15.66 -12.13 -2.21
C TRP A 125 -16.90 -12.12 -1.30
N PRO A 126 -17.31 -10.94 -0.78
CA PRO A 126 -18.52 -10.82 0.04
C PRO A 126 -19.80 -11.37 -0.61
N SER A 127 -19.89 -11.36 -1.95
CA SER A 127 -21.03 -11.91 -2.70
C SER A 127 -20.90 -13.39 -3.03
N GLU A 128 -19.74 -14.01 -2.84
CA GLU A 128 -19.52 -15.43 -3.13
C GLU A 128 -19.83 -16.30 -1.92
N LYS A 129 -20.28 -17.53 -2.19
CA LYS A 129 -20.40 -18.56 -1.14
C LYS A 129 -19.08 -19.31 -1.02
N GLY A 130 -18.54 -19.40 0.18
CA GLY A 130 -17.30 -20.13 0.47
C GLY A 130 -16.54 -19.53 1.66
N GLU A 131 -15.60 -20.29 2.17
CA GLU A 131 -14.71 -19.91 3.28
C GLU A 131 -13.24 -20.13 2.89
N PRO A 132 -12.30 -19.31 3.37
CA PRO A 132 -12.52 -18.10 4.19
C PRO A 132 -13.05 -16.92 3.36
N GLN A 133 -13.89 -16.10 3.95
CA GLN A 133 -14.39 -14.87 3.34
C GLN A 133 -13.51 -13.67 3.68
N ALA A 134 -13.14 -12.88 2.67
CA ALA A 134 -12.29 -11.71 2.83
C ALA A 134 -12.84 -10.72 3.88
N LEU A 135 -14.14 -10.42 3.82
CA LEU A 135 -14.75 -9.46 4.73
C LEU A 135 -14.77 -9.96 6.18
N LYS A 136 -15.03 -11.25 6.40
CA LYS A 136 -15.00 -11.88 7.73
C LYS A 136 -13.60 -11.82 8.34
N MET A 137 -12.57 -12.16 7.55
CA MET A 137 -11.17 -12.08 8.01
C MET A 137 -10.74 -10.66 8.41
N LEU A 138 -11.25 -9.63 7.71
CA LEU A 138 -11.00 -8.24 8.10
C LEU A 138 -11.65 -7.90 9.44
N HIS A 139 -12.92 -8.25 9.63
CA HIS A 139 -13.63 -8.00 10.89
C HIS A 139 -13.03 -8.76 12.08
N GLU A 140 -12.50 -9.95 11.84
CA GLU A 140 -11.79 -10.77 12.85
C GLU A 140 -10.33 -10.33 13.05
N LYS A 141 -9.89 -9.26 12.36
CA LYS A 141 -8.53 -8.71 12.42
C LYS A 141 -7.44 -9.73 12.09
N GLN A 142 -7.75 -10.64 11.18
CA GLN A 142 -6.80 -11.67 10.72
C GLN A 142 -5.90 -11.16 9.58
N ILE A 143 -6.15 -9.96 9.06
CA ILE A 143 -5.40 -9.33 7.97
C ILE A 143 -4.73 -8.06 8.49
N ASP A 144 -3.43 -7.93 8.22
CA ASP A 144 -2.60 -6.80 8.66
C ASP A 144 -2.50 -5.70 7.60
N MET A 145 -2.66 -6.05 6.33
CA MET A 145 -2.59 -5.12 5.20
C MET A 145 -3.46 -5.61 4.05
N VAL A 146 -4.11 -4.67 3.36
CA VAL A 146 -4.92 -4.92 2.17
C VAL A 146 -4.32 -4.21 0.96
N VAL A 147 -4.08 -4.96 -0.11
CA VAL A 147 -3.87 -4.41 -1.45
C VAL A 147 -5.11 -4.76 -2.28
N ASN A 148 -5.96 -3.77 -2.51
CA ASN A 148 -7.18 -3.95 -3.32
C ASN A 148 -7.19 -2.97 -4.48
N ILE A 149 -6.91 -3.48 -5.68
CA ILE A 149 -6.79 -2.69 -6.90
C ILE A 149 -8.00 -3.02 -7.79
N PRO A 150 -8.90 -2.06 -8.04
CA PRO A 150 -10.08 -2.29 -8.88
C PRO A 150 -9.70 -2.72 -10.30
N ARG A 151 -10.48 -3.66 -10.85
CA ARG A 151 -10.32 -4.11 -12.22
C ARG A 151 -10.89 -3.11 -13.22
N ASP A 152 -12.12 -2.70 -12.95
CA ASP A 152 -12.90 -1.79 -13.77
C ASP A 152 -13.97 -1.10 -12.90
N LEU A 153 -14.85 -0.34 -13.53
CA LEU A 153 -15.94 0.38 -12.87
C LEU A 153 -17.27 -0.38 -12.95
N SER A 154 -17.27 -1.69 -13.20
CA SER A 154 -18.51 -2.49 -13.21
C SER A 154 -19.15 -2.52 -11.81
N ALA A 155 -20.47 -2.55 -11.75
CA ALA A 155 -21.20 -2.47 -10.48
C ALA A 155 -20.85 -3.62 -9.51
N GLY A 156 -20.62 -4.83 -10.02
CA GLY A 156 -20.24 -5.98 -9.18
C GLY A 156 -18.85 -5.89 -8.59
N GLU A 157 -17.88 -5.41 -9.38
CA GLU A 157 -16.50 -5.18 -8.91
C GLU A 157 -16.44 -4.02 -7.92
N LEU A 158 -17.19 -2.94 -8.19
CA LEU A 158 -17.29 -1.79 -7.30
C LEU A 158 -17.90 -2.21 -5.95
N ASP A 159 -19.00 -2.98 -5.94
CA ASP A 159 -19.68 -3.38 -4.69
C ASP A 159 -18.79 -4.29 -3.82
N ASN A 160 -18.24 -5.35 -4.36
CA ASN A 160 -17.38 -6.28 -3.61
C ASN A 160 -16.05 -5.65 -3.19
N GLY A 161 -15.38 -4.98 -4.14
CA GLY A 161 -14.13 -4.28 -3.87
C GLY A 161 -14.34 -3.14 -2.88
N TYR A 162 -15.41 -2.37 -3.03
CA TYR A 162 -15.79 -1.31 -2.12
C TYR A 162 -15.98 -1.81 -0.68
N LYS A 163 -16.73 -2.91 -0.48
CA LYS A 163 -16.94 -3.48 0.85
C LYS A 163 -15.63 -3.85 1.54
N ILE A 164 -14.69 -4.45 0.80
CA ILE A 164 -13.36 -4.79 1.33
C ILE A 164 -12.57 -3.52 1.66
N ARG A 165 -12.50 -2.55 0.74
CA ARG A 165 -11.77 -1.30 0.95
C ARG A 165 -12.35 -0.49 2.10
N ARG A 166 -13.69 -0.41 2.17
CA ARG A 166 -14.36 0.32 3.25
C ARG A 166 -14.12 -0.34 4.61
N ALA A 167 -14.23 -1.67 4.69
CA ALA A 167 -13.94 -2.40 5.91
C ALA A 167 -12.47 -2.20 6.36
N ALA A 168 -11.51 -2.20 5.43
CA ALA A 168 -10.12 -1.93 5.77
C ALA A 168 -9.95 -0.55 6.42
N ILE A 169 -10.56 0.50 5.85
CA ILE A 169 -10.51 1.86 6.41
C ILE A 169 -11.20 1.94 7.78
N ASP A 170 -12.42 1.37 7.89
CA ASP A 170 -13.22 1.43 9.13
C ASP A 170 -12.54 0.68 10.28
N LEU A 171 -11.81 -0.38 9.98
CA LEU A 171 -11.04 -1.18 10.94
C LEU A 171 -9.60 -0.69 11.14
N ASN A 172 -9.23 0.41 10.48
CA ASN A 172 -7.88 0.98 10.52
C ASN A 172 -6.79 -0.03 10.08
N ILE A 173 -7.10 -0.82 9.05
CA ILE A 173 -6.15 -1.74 8.41
C ILE A 173 -5.51 -1.00 7.23
N PRO A 174 -4.18 -0.98 7.09
CA PRO A 174 -3.47 -0.39 5.96
C PRO A 174 -4.06 -0.85 4.63
N LEU A 175 -4.40 0.11 3.77
CA LEU A 175 -4.99 -0.14 2.46
C LEU A 175 -4.21 0.57 1.36
N ILE A 176 -3.87 -0.16 0.31
CA ILE A 176 -3.29 0.40 -0.91
C ILE A 176 -4.12 -0.03 -2.10
N THR A 177 -4.50 0.96 -2.93
CA THR A 177 -5.39 0.76 -4.10
C THR A 177 -4.68 0.94 -5.44
N ASN A 178 -3.36 1.14 -5.44
CA ASN A 178 -2.53 1.32 -6.63
C ASN A 178 -1.40 0.29 -6.67
N ALA A 179 -1.24 -0.40 -7.82
CA ALA A 179 -0.26 -1.49 -7.96
C ALA A 179 1.19 -1.02 -7.84
N ARG A 180 1.52 0.14 -8.41
CA ARG A 180 2.90 0.68 -8.38
C ARG A 180 3.27 1.09 -6.96
N LEU A 181 2.35 1.78 -6.28
CA LEU A 181 2.58 2.19 -4.88
C LEU A 181 2.71 0.97 -3.97
N ALA A 182 1.84 -0.05 -4.14
CA ALA A 182 1.92 -1.28 -3.38
C ALA A 182 3.25 -2.00 -3.61
N SER A 183 3.69 -2.13 -4.87
CA SER A 183 4.97 -2.74 -5.20
C SER A 183 6.14 -1.98 -4.59
N ALA A 184 6.17 -0.65 -4.70
CA ALA A 184 7.23 0.19 -4.13
C ALA A 184 7.27 0.10 -2.59
N PHE A 185 6.12 0.15 -1.93
CA PHE A 185 6.06 0.04 -0.46
C PHE A 185 6.47 -1.35 0.03
N ILE A 186 6.01 -2.43 -0.64
CA ILE A 186 6.42 -3.80 -0.32
C ILE A 186 7.93 -3.97 -0.51
N GLN A 187 8.48 -3.49 -1.62
CA GLN A 187 9.90 -3.51 -1.85
C GLN A 187 10.65 -2.74 -0.75
N ALA A 188 10.18 -1.56 -0.38
CA ALA A 188 10.80 -0.72 0.62
C ALA A 188 10.90 -1.44 1.98
N PHE A 189 9.81 -1.98 2.53
CA PHE A 189 9.88 -2.64 3.84
C PHE A 189 10.51 -4.04 3.80
N CYS A 190 10.55 -4.69 2.63
CA CYS A 190 11.22 -5.98 2.49
C CYS A 190 12.75 -5.86 2.33
N THR A 191 13.25 -4.75 1.79
CA THR A 191 14.68 -4.53 1.51
C THR A 191 15.37 -3.62 2.53
N SER A 192 14.64 -2.69 3.15
CA SER A 192 15.23 -1.73 4.06
C SER A 192 15.73 -2.38 5.35
N VAL A 193 17.02 -2.27 5.60
CA VAL A 193 17.66 -2.71 6.86
C VAL A 193 17.30 -1.76 8.00
N SER A 194 17.01 -0.49 7.70
CA SER A 194 16.66 0.55 8.69
C SER A 194 15.36 0.30 9.43
N TYR A 195 14.46 -0.54 8.89
CA TYR A 195 13.20 -0.86 9.56
C TYR A 195 13.39 -1.53 10.94
N THR A 196 14.43 -2.32 11.12
CA THR A 196 14.77 -2.91 12.42
C THR A 196 15.18 -1.85 13.45
N HIS A 197 15.78 -0.75 13.02
CA HIS A 197 16.13 0.37 13.90
C HIS A 197 14.92 1.25 14.25
N LEU A 198 13.98 1.46 13.33
CA LEU A 198 12.76 2.22 13.59
C LEU A 198 11.86 1.51 14.62
N ARG A 199 11.71 0.19 14.55
CA ARG A 199 11.00 -0.60 15.58
C ARG A 199 11.65 -0.53 16.96
N ALA A 200 12.96 -0.41 17.04
CA ALA A 200 13.67 -0.32 18.32
C ALA A 200 13.43 1.01 19.05
N HIS A 201 13.00 2.07 18.34
CA HIS A 201 12.69 3.37 18.93
C HIS A 201 11.22 3.51 19.38
N GLU A 202 10.30 2.70 18.85
CA GLU A 202 8.88 2.71 19.26
C GLU A 202 8.60 1.92 20.55
N THR A 203 9.56 1.14 21.03
CA THR A 203 9.43 0.29 22.22
C THR A 203 10.09 0.86 23.50
N ARG A 204 10.31 2.18 23.53
CA ARG A 204 10.81 2.86 24.74
C ARG A 204 9.87 3.91 25.26
#